data_ba34b6b624bbfcaa9504677c504eb0f6
#
_entry.id   ba34b6b624bbfcaa9504677c504eb0f6
#
_cell.length_a   1.000
_cell.length_b   1.000
_cell.length_c   1.000
_cell.angle_alpha   90.00
_cell.angle_beta   90.00
_cell.angle_gamma   90.00
#
_symmetry.space_group_name_H-M   'P 1'
#
loop_
_entity.id
_entity.type
_entity.pdbx_description
1 polymer ?
#
loop_
_entity_poly.entity_id
_entity_poly.type
_entity_poly.pdbx_seq_one_letter_code
_entity_poly.pdbx_strand_id
1 'polypeptide(L)'
;MSNIAIRIFCEGISDQRFLRDFLKIHYQIDISDKDLKNNKFIQNLESWNKLKFQKEKIIESFSEYTSLIFLDADDEKVTDKAGFDKTIAFVNDLMSEWNWKKYDVFVLPNHQDNGTVEDLLENIINIKNKKIFDCWNGFEDCLSKDNSLTIPAKKSKI
;
A
#
# COMPACT_ATOMS: atom_id res chain seq x y z
N MET A 1 25.39 6.80 -15.52
CA MET A 1 24.00 6.70 -15.04
C MET A 1 24.04 6.99 -13.56
N SER A 2 23.34 8.03 -13.10
CA SER A 2 23.23 8.31 -11.67
C SER A 2 22.42 7.16 -11.06
N ASN A 3 22.99 6.45 -10.09
CA ASN A 3 22.24 5.47 -9.29
C ASN A 3 21.25 6.26 -8.45
N ILE A 4 20.01 6.33 -8.90
CA ILE A 4 18.91 6.89 -8.08
C ILE A 4 18.61 5.82 -7.04
N ALA A 5 18.90 6.12 -5.81
CA ALA A 5 18.49 5.27 -4.72
C ALA A 5 17.04 5.60 -4.34
N ILE A 6 16.20 4.59 -4.16
CA ILE A 6 14.77 4.72 -3.83
C ILE A 6 14.55 4.15 -2.44
N ARG A 7 13.76 4.86 -1.64
CA ARG A 7 13.20 4.36 -0.39
C ARG A 7 11.69 4.33 -0.53
N ILE A 8 11.08 3.21 -0.18
CA ILE A 8 9.64 3.01 -0.27
C ILE A 8 9.04 3.11 1.12
N PHE A 9 7.93 3.83 1.24
CA PHE A 9 7.09 3.92 2.42
C PHE A 9 5.73 3.34 2.09
N CYS A 10 5.23 2.42 2.89
CA CYS A 10 3.92 1.79 2.70
C CYS A 10 3.14 1.74 4.02
N GLU A 11 1.84 1.59 3.94
CA GLU A 11 0.96 1.69 5.09
C GLU A 11 1.14 0.52 6.06
N GLY A 12 1.14 -0.71 5.55
CA GLY A 12 1.08 -1.91 6.35
C GLY A 12 2.09 -3.00 6.00
N ILE A 13 2.09 -4.07 6.80
CA ILE A 13 2.94 -5.25 6.59
C ILE A 13 2.56 -6.00 5.30
N SER A 14 1.28 -6.03 4.95
CA SER A 14 0.79 -6.68 3.72
C SER A 14 1.37 -5.99 2.49
N ASP A 15 1.31 -4.66 2.46
CA ASP A 15 1.84 -3.84 1.37
C ASP A 15 3.36 -3.99 1.27
N GLN A 16 4.04 -4.02 2.42
CA GLN A 16 5.49 -4.21 2.49
C GLN A 16 5.90 -5.56 1.86
N ARG A 17 5.15 -6.62 2.12
CA ARG A 17 5.38 -7.95 1.54
C ARG A 17 5.04 -7.98 0.06
N PHE A 18 3.91 -7.41 -0.32
CA PHE A 18 3.51 -7.27 -1.71
C PHE A 18 4.58 -6.54 -2.53
N LEU A 19 5.05 -5.38 -2.06
CA LEU A 19 6.10 -4.60 -2.72
C LEU A 19 7.42 -5.36 -2.84
N ARG A 20 7.84 -6.10 -1.79
CA ARG A 20 9.02 -6.98 -1.86
C ARG A 20 8.87 -8.01 -2.97
N ASP A 21 7.76 -8.71 -3.01
CA ASP A 21 7.53 -9.78 -3.98
C ASP A 21 7.37 -9.22 -5.40
N PHE A 22 6.74 -8.06 -5.55
CA PHE A 22 6.66 -7.34 -6.80
C PHE A 22 8.05 -6.95 -7.32
N LEU A 23 8.90 -6.36 -6.47
CA LEU A 23 10.27 -5.99 -6.83
C LEU A 23 11.11 -7.21 -7.22
N LYS A 24 10.94 -8.33 -6.51
CA LYS A 24 11.62 -9.58 -6.83
C LYS A 24 11.22 -10.14 -8.19
N ILE A 25 9.92 -10.18 -8.48
CA ILE A 25 9.38 -10.79 -9.70
C ILE A 25 9.68 -9.94 -10.93
N HIS A 26 9.48 -8.63 -10.84
CA HIS A 26 9.54 -7.75 -12.01
C HIS A 26 10.90 -7.11 -12.23
N TYR A 27 11.65 -6.86 -11.17
CA TYR A 27 12.94 -6.15 -11.25
C TYR A 27 14.12 -6.99 -10.79
N GLN A 28 13.90 -8.25 -10.34
CA GLN A 28 14.93 -9.16 -9.82
C GLN A 28 15.69 -8.56 -8.61
N ILE A 29 15.01 -7.68 -7.87
CA ILE A 29 15.53 -7.10 -6.63
C ILE A 29 15.09 -7.99 -5.47
N ASP A 30 16.04 -8.68 -4.85
CA ASP A 30 15.78 -9.56 -3.72
C ASP A 30 16.04 -8.84 -2.40
N ILE A 31 14.99 -8.66 -1.60
CA ILE A 31 15.04 -8.05 -0.27
C ILE A 31 14.86 -9.15 0.76
N SER A 32 15.86 -9.34 1.61
CA SER A 32 15.82 -10.38 2.63
C SER A 32 14.73 -10.09 3.69
N ASP A 33 14.22 -11.15 4.32
CA ASP A 33 13.26 -11.00 5.43
C ASP A 33 13.85 -10.18 6.60
N LYS A 34 15.16 -10.25 6.81
CA LYS A 34 15.85 -9.45 7.81
C LYS A 34 15.81 -7.96 7.48
N ASP A 35 16.11 -7.60 6.21
CA ASP A 35 16.07 -6.21 5.78
C ASP A 35 14.64 -5.67 5.76
N LEU A 36 13.66 -6.51 5.41
CA LEU A 36 12.26 -6.16 5.46
C LEU A 36 11.79 -5.87 6.89
N LYS A 37 12.08 -6.76 7.84
CA LYS A 37 11.75 -6.57 9.26
C LYS A 37 12.41 -5.34 9.87
N ASN A 38 13.60 -4.98 9.39
CA ASN A 38 14.33 -3.79 9.84
C ASN A 38 13.90 -2.50 9.12
N ASN A 39 12.87 -2.55 8.26
CA ASN A 39 12.41 -1.40 7.48
C ASN A 39 13.55 -0.70 6.68
N LYS A 40 14.47 -1.48 6.11
CA LYS A 40 15.66 -0.91 5.50
C LYS A 40 15.41 -0.25 4.14
N PHE A 41 14.66 -0.94 3.27
CA PHE A 41 14.37 -0.47 1.90
C PHE A 41 12.90 -0.12 1.72
N ILE A 42 12.02 -0.94 2.30
CA ILE A 42 10.58 -0.73 2.30
C ILE A 42 10.17 -0.52 3.76
N GLN A 43 9.75 0.69 4.07
CA GLN A 43 9.37 1.09 5.41
C GLN A 43 7.86 0.94 5.63
N ASN A 44 7.50 0.10 6.58
CA ASN A 44 6.14 0.00 7.08
C ASN A 44 5.85 1.14 8.05
N LEU A 45 4.82 1.92 7.76
CA LEU A 45 4.38 3.05 8.58
C LEU A 45 3.44 2.61 9.71
N GLU A 46 2.86 1.40 9.62
CA GLU A 46 1.79 0.85 10.46
C GLU A 46 0.43 1.58 10.31
N SER A 47 0.41 2.76 9.72
CA SER A 47 -0.78 3.52 9.35
C SER A 47 -0.38 4.74 8.53
N TRP A 48 -1.21 5.13 7.55
CA TRP A 48 -0.96 6.27 6.66
C TRP A 48 -0.70 7.59 7.41
N ASN A 49 -1.39 7.84 8.53
CA ASN A 49 -1.23 9.06 9.32
C ASN A 49 0.10 9.15 10.06
N LYS A 50 0.84 8.03 10.20
CA LYS A 50 2.18 8.03 10.78
C LYS A 50 3.25 8.56 9.82
N LEU A 51 2.92 8.76 8.55
CA LEU A 51 3.81 9.39 7.58
C LEU A 51 4.32 10.76 8.08
N LYS A 52 3.46 11.54 8.73
CA LYS A 52 3.83 12.85 9.31
C LYS A 52 4.98 12.81 10.32
N PHE A 53 5.24 11.66 10.93
CA PHE A 53 6.34 11.49 11.88
C PHE A 53 7.64 10.98 11.24
N GLN A 54 7.64 10.80 9.92
CA GLN A 54 8.80 10.28 9.18
C GLN A 54 9.65 11.39 8.53
N LYS A 55 9.42 12.66 8.87
CA LYS A 55 10.09 13.82 8.25
C LYS A 55 11.61 13.64 8.21
N GLU A 56 12.22 13.33 9.34
CA GLU A 56 13.66 13.12 9.44
C GLU A 56 14.15 12.01 8.52
N LYS A 57 13.45 10.88 8.50
CA LYS A 57 13.80 9.75 7.64
C LYS A 57 13.61 10.04 6.15
N ILE A 58 12.65 10.90 5.81
CA ILE A 58 12.38 11.28 4.42
C ILE A 58 13.36 12.36 3.95
N ILE A 59 13.68 13.34 4.79
CA ILE A 59 14.47 14.51 4.41
C ILE A 59 15.95 14.39 4.79
N GLU A 60 16.25 14.06 6.04
CA GLU A 60 17.62 14.18 6.60
C GLU A 60 18.54 13.05 6.16
N SER A 61 18.00 11.87 5.95
CA SER A 61 18.85 10.74 5.63
C SER A 61 19.42 10.81 4.20
N PHE A 62 18.85 11.62 3.25
CA PHE A 62 19.09 11.28 1.86
C PHE A 62 18.76 12.40 0.84
N SER A 63 19.63 13.37 0.74
CA SER A 63 19.67 14.25 -0.43
C SER A 63 19.81 13.48 -1.76
N GLU A 64 20.18 12.19 -1.70
CA GLU A 64 20.44 11.31 -2.85
C GLU A 64 19.29 10.35 -3.17
N TYR A 65 18.28 10.18 -2.27
CA TYR A 65 17.17 9.25 -2.48
C TYR A 65 15.91 9.97 -2.96
N THR A 66 15.13 9.25 -3.76
CA THR A 66 13.72 9.59 -4.03
C THR A 66 12.82 8.75 -3.11
N SER A 67 11.92 9.41 -2.41
CA SER A 67 10.93 8.74 -1.57
C SER A 67 9.74 8.30 -2.43
N LEU A 68 9.44 7.02 -2.44
CA LEU A 68 8.24 6.49 -3.07
C LEU A 68 7.23 6.15 -1.97
N ILE A 69 6.06 6.79 -2.00
CA ILE A 69 5.02 6.67 -0.97
C ILE A 69 3.88 5.84 -1.55
N PHE A 70 3.63 4.68 -0.95
CA PHE A 70 2.58 3.73 -1.31
C PHE A 70 1.54 3.69 -0.20
N LEU A 71 0.32 4.15 -0.48
CA LEU A 71 -0.78 4.17 0.49
C LEU A 71 -2.05 3.61 -0.12
N ASP A 72 -2.91 3.05 0.72
CA ASP A 72 -4.26 2.70 0.33
C ASP A 72 -5.11 3.98 0.19
N ALA A 73 -6.00 4.01 -0.80
CA ALA A 73 -7.02 5.04 -0.88
C ALA A 73 -8.14 4.80 0.14
N ASP A 74 -8.36 3.54 0.49
CA ASP A 74 -9.53 3.08 1.24
C ASP A 74 -10.88 3.44 0.59
N ASP A 75 -11.98 3.00 1.18
CA ASP A 75 -13.32 3.39 0.75
C ASP A 75 -13.83 4.55 1.63
N GLU A 76 -14.32 5.61 1.02
CA GLU A 76 -14.90 6.77 1.71
C GLU A 76 -16.06 6.39 2.66
N LYS A 77 -16.69 5.25 2.43
CA LYS A 77 -17.71 4.69 3.32
C LYS A 77 -17.15 4.22 4.66
N VAL A 78 -15.85 3.96 4.72
CA VAL A 78 -15.18 3.46 5.94
C VAL A 78 -14.84 4.61 6.88
N THR A 79 -14.37 5.73 6.33
CA THR A 79 -14.04 6.93 7.10
C THR A 79 -14.14 8.19 6.24
N ASP A 80 -14.51 9.31 6.85
CA ASP A 80 -14.56 10.63 6.19
C ASP A 80 -13.19 11.10 5.66
N LYS A 81 -12.12 10.40 6.02
CA LYS A 81 -10.74 10.73 5.65
C LYS A 81 -10.19 9.82 4.55
N ALA A 82 -10.93 8.80 4.17
CA ALA A 82 -10.57 7.87 3.10
C ALA A 82 -10.91 8.44 1.72
N GLY A 83 -10.32 7.85 0.69
CA GLY A 83 -10.52 8.19 -0.70
C GLY A 83 -9.26 8.70 -1.39
N PHE A 84 -9.16 8.41 -2.68
CA PHE A 84 -8.00 8.75 -3.52
C PHE A 84 -7.58 10.21 -3.42
N ASP A 85 -8.52 11.14 -3.66
CA ASP A 85 -8.21 12.58 -3.67
C ASP A 85 -7.70 13.09 -2.32
N LYS A 86 -8.29 12.59 -1.23
CA LYS A 86 -7.89 12.99 0.13
C LYS A 86 -6.52 12.44 0.50
N THR A 87 -6.21 11.20 0.09
CA THR A 87 -4.90 10.59 0.32
C THR A 87 -3.81 11.34 -0.44
N ILE A 88 -4.04 11.67 -1.71
CA ILE A 88 -3.12 12.49 -2.51
C ILE A 88 -2.94 13.89 -1.91
N ALA A 89 -4.03 14.56 -1.55
CA ALA A 89 -3.97 15.90 -0.94
C ALA A 89 -3.15 15.88 0.36
N PHE A 90 -3.41 14.89 1.24
CA PHE A 90 -2.67 14.72 2.48
C PHE A 90 -1.16 14.60 2.26
N VAL A 91 -0.72 13.77 1.32
CA VAL A 91 0.71 13.59 1.05
C VAL A 91 1.32 14.86 0.46
N ASN A 92 0.65 15.49 -0.50
CA ASN A 92 1.14 16.71 -1.15
C ASN A 92 1.25 17.87 -0.16
N ASP A 93 0.27 18.06 0.72
CA ASP A 93 0.28 19.08 1.77
C ASP A 93 1.46 18.85 2.72
N LEU A 94 1.66 17.61 3.14
CA LEU A 94 2.75 17.23 4.05
C LEU A 94 4.13 17.46 3.41
N MET A 95 4.32 17.07 2.15
CA MET A 95 5.57 17.28 1.42
C MET A 95 5.83 18.76 1.15
N SER A 96 4.77 19.52 0.91
CA SER A 96 4.83 21.00 0.75
C SER A 96 5.24 21.66 2.06
N GLU A 97 4.62 21.30 3.19
CA GLU A 97 5.00 21.77 4.53
C GLU A 97 6.49 21.51 4.83
N TRP A 98 7.00 20.39 4.39
CA TRP A 98 8.40 20.02 4.58
C TRP A 98 9.35 20.61 3.54
N ASN A 99 8.83 21.30 2.53
CA ASN A 99 9.58 21.78 1.35
C ASN A 99 10.39 20.66 0.66
N TRP A 100 9.82 19.46 0.60
CA TRP A 100 10.44 18.29 0.00
C TRP A 100 9.92 18.05 -1.41
N LYS A 101 10.82 17.87 -2.39
CA LYS A 101 10.46 17.74 -3.81
C LYS A 101 10.89 16.42 -4.44
N LYS A 102 11.69 15.61 -3.72
CA LYS A 102 12.17 14.32 -4.23
C LYS A 102 11.29 13.19 -3.73
N TYR A 103 10.04 13.19 -4.15
CA TYR A 103 9.08 12.14 -3.83
C TYR A 103 8.19 11.82 -5.00
N ASP A 104 7.65 10.60 -4.99
CA ASP A 104 6.56 10.17 -5.83
C ASP A 104 5.50 9.48 -4.95
N VAL A 105 4.26 9.53 -5.38
CA VAL A 105 3.13 8.93 -4.66
C VAL A 105 2.44 7.94 -5.58
N PHE A 106 2.16 6.77 -5.06
CA PHE A 106 1.23 5.85 -5.69
C PHE A 106 0.14 5.47 -4.67
N VAL A 107 -1.09 5.72 -5.02
CA VAL A 107 -2.25 5.37 -4.20
C VAL A 107 -2.93 4.13 -4.80
N LEU A 108 -3.06 3.12 -3.97
CA LEU A 108 -3.68 1.86 -4.36
C LEU A 108 -5.21 2.03 -4.51
N PRO A 109 -5.85 1.25 -5.42
CA PRO A 109 -5.29 0.13 -6.16
C PRO A 109 -4.58 0.50 -7.47
N ASN A 110 -4.89 1.63 -8.10
CA ASN A 110 -4.47 1.95 -9.46
C ASN A 110 -4.12 3.42 -9.67
N HIS A 111 -3.89 4.15 -8.59
CA HIS A 111 -3.61 5.59 -8.59
C HIS A 111 -4.72 6.44 -9.21
N GLN A 112 -5.97 6.01 -9.06
CA GLN A 112 -7.15 6.68 -9.62
C GLN A 112 -8.42 6.42 -8.81
N ASP A 113 -8.66 5.16 -8.45
CA ASP A 113 -9.88 4.73 -7.75
C ASP A 113 -9.64 4.59 -6.25
N ASN A 114 -10.73 4.58 -5.49
CA ASN A 114 -10.71 4.21 -4.08
C ASN A 114 -10.50 2.70 -3.93
N GLY A 115 -9.78 2.29 -2.90
CA GLY A 115 -9.54 0.88 -2.58
C GLY A 115 -8.18 0.62 -1.95
N THR A 116 -7.78 -0.63 -1.95
CA THR A 116 -6.62 -1.15 -1.23
C THR A 116 -5.75 -2.06 -2.11
N VAL A 117 -4.66 -2.59 -1.56
CA VAL A 117 -3.82 -3.59 -2.25
C VAL A 117 -4.62 -4.85 -2.60
N GLU A 118 -5.60 -5.22 -1.78
CA GLU A 118 -6.46 -6.36 -2.05
C GLU A 118 -7.30 -6.15 -3.33
N ASP A 119 -7.78 -4.92 -3.57
CA ASP A 119 -8.50 -4.59 -4.81
C ASP A 119 -7.57 -4.71 -6.03
N LEU A 120 -6.33 -4.24 -5.92
CA LEU A 120 -5.35 -4.44 -6.97
C LEU A 120 -5.14 -5.94 -7.24
N LEU A 121 -4.93 -6.74 -6.21
CA LEU A 121 -4.68 -8.18 -6.36
C LEU A 121 -5.88 -8.91 -6.98
N GLU A 122 -7.11 -8.56 -6.60
CA GLU A 122 -8.31 -9.12 -7.23
C GLU A 122 -8.40 -8.77 -8.73
N ASN A 123 -7.99 -7.57 -9.11
CA ASN A 123 -8.04 -7.10 -10.49
C ASN A 123 -6.98 -7.72 -11.39
N ILE A 124 -5.80 -8.05 -10.87
CA ILE A 124 -4.68 -8.62 -11.64
C ILE A 124 -4.65 -10.14 -11.63
N ILE A 125 -5.58 -10.79 -10.94
CA ILE A 125 -5.57 -12.25 -10.83
C ILE A 125 -5.69 -12.92 -12.20
N ASN A 126 -4.94 -14.00 -12.36
CA ASN A 126 -5.05 -14.82 -13.57
C ASN A 126 -6.47 -15.39 -13.69
N ILE A 127 -7.08 -15.23 -14.85
CA ILE A 127 -8.45 -15.67 -15.14
C ILE A 127 -8.69 -17.16 -14.80
N LYS A 128 -7.66 -17.99 -14.88
CA LYS A 128 -7.73 -19.41 -14.49
C LYS A 128 -8.02 -19.62 -13.01
N ASN A 129 -7.64 -18.64 -12.17
CA ASN A 129 -7.82 -18.67 -10.73
C ASN A 129 -9.08 -17.94 -10.27
N LYS A 130 -9.81 -17.29 -11.19
CA LYS A 130 -11.03 -16.53 -10.86
C LYS A 130 -12.05 -17.35 -10.06
N LYS A 131 -12.18 -18.64 -10.35
CA LYS A 131 -13.08 -19.55 -9.63
C LYS A 131 -12.86 -19.58 -8.12
N ILE A 132 -11.64 -19.34 -7.65
CA ILE A 132 -11.35 -19.27 -6.21
C ILE A 132 -12.09 -18.10 -5.58
N PHE A 133 -12.08 -16.96 -6.25
CA PHE A 133 -12.79 -15.75 -5.79
C PHE A 133 -14.30 -15.89 -5.91
N ASP A 134 -14.79 -16.55 -6.96
CA ASP A 134 -16.22 -16.84 -7.09
C ASP A 134 -16.72 -17.71 -5.91
N CYS A 135 -15.94 -18.72 -5.51
CA CYS A 135 -16.22 -19.53 -4.32
C CYS A 135 -16.17 -18.72 -3.02
N TRP A 136 -15.17 -17.84 -2.90
CA TRP A 136 -15.07 -16.98 -1.72
C TRP A 136 -16.23 -16.00 -1.63
N ASN A 137 -16.61 -15.35 -2.72
CA ASN A 137 -17.75 -14.46 -2.76
C ASN A 137 -19.05 -15.19 -2.39
N GLY A 138 -19.24 -16.42 -2.88
CA GLY A 138 -20.37 -17.27 -2.48
C GLY A 138 -20.37 -17.60 -0.99
N PHE A 139 -19.20 -17.77 -0.38
CA PHE A 139 -19.07 -17.97 1.06
C PHE A 139 -19.43 -16.68 1.84
N GLU A 140 -18.93 -15.52 1.43
CA GLU A 140 -19.29 -14.24 2.04
C GLU A 140 -20.79 -13.94 1.92
N ASP A 141 -21.38 -14.21 0.75
CA ASP A 141 -22.82 -14.09 0.51
C ASP A 141 -23.65 -15.02 1.43
N CYS A 142 -23.11 -16.19 1.73
CA CYS A 142 -23.74 -17.11 2.67
C CYS A 142 -23.70 -16.55 4.10
N LEU A 143 -22.55 -16.05 4.55
CA LEU A 143 -22.39 -15.47 5.88
C LEU A 143 -23.26 -14.22 6.07
N SER A 144 -23.41 -13.39 5.04
CA SER A 144 -24.18 -12.14 5.11
C SER A 144 -25.67 -12.34 5.36
N LYS A 145 -26.18 -13.56 5.15
CA LYS A 145 -27.59 -13.91 5.39
C LYS A 145 -27.92 -14.22 6.85
N ASP A 146 -26.89 -14.37 7.68
CA ASP A 146 -27.04 -14.66 9.10
C ASP A 146 -26.28 -13.61 9.93
N ASN A 147 -27.02 -12.71 10.57
CA ASN A 147 -26.48 -11.62 11.38
C ASN A 147 -25.67 -12.09 12.62
N SER A 148 -25.75 -13.37 12.97
CA SER A 148 -24.93 -13.94 14.05
C SER A 148 -23.51 -14.30 13.60
N LEU A 149 -23.25 -14.31 12.30
CA LEU A 149 -21.96 -14.65 11.70
C LEU A 149 -21.18 -13.40 11.31
N THR A 150 -19.87 -13.51 11.39
CA THR A 150 -18.95 -12.41 11.02
C THR A 150 -18.35 -12.68 9.65
N ILE A 151 -18.48 -11.72 8.73
CA ILE A 151 -17.81 -11.77 7.44
C ILE A 151 -16.30 -11.55 7.68
N PRO A 152 -15.41 -12.41 7.16
CA PRO A 152 -13.97 -12.22 7.27
C PRO A 152 -13.51 -10.90 6.67
N ALA A 153 -12.46 -10.32 7.25
CA ALA A 153 -11.86 -9.13 6.67
C ALA A 153 -11.32 -9.41 5.25
N LYS A 154 -11.39 -8.43 4.35
CA LYS A 154 -10.99 -8.56 2.94
C LYS A 154 -9.59 -9.14 2.75
N LYS A 155 -8.63 -8.73 3.60
CA LYS A 155 -7.27 -9.27 3.62
C LYS A 155 -7.15 -10.77 3.94
N SER A 156 -8.21 -11.39 4.44
CA SER A 156 -8.25 -12.84 4.67
C SER A 156 -8.55 -13.63 3.39
N LYS A 157 -8.91 -12.94 2.31
CA LYS A 157 -9.25 -13.50 1.00
C LYS A 157 -8.00 -13.72 0.12
N ILE A 158 -6.91 -13.05 0.43
CA ILE A 158 -5.65 -13.03 -0.29
C ILE A 158 -4.53 -13.51 0.63
#